data_0d82c86f659207e5593c7dc7cecd7966
#
_entry.id   0d82c86f659207e5593c7dc7cecd7966
#
_cell.length_a   1.000
_cell.length_b   1.000
_cell.length_c   1.000
_cell.angle_alpha   90.00
_cell.angle_beta   90.00
_cell.angle_gamma   90.00
#
_symmetry.space_group_name_H-M   'P 1'
#
loop_
_entity.id
_entity.type
_entity.pdbx_description
1 polymer ?
#
loop_
_entity_poly.entity_id
_entity_poly.type
_entity_poly.pdbx_seq_one_letter_code
_entity_poly.pdbx_strand_id
1 'polypeptide(L)'
;SFFGDDDVKPLVEADKEIRDIFVSSTHLAIIRNRLSEALDYAVKDAYYTARLFQSIWPKYLDSTPSLVGLCGHYQLNGSIIPLVDQWNEWYENVERVYNEHNEEMTKLCRDLVWKYYLEWKDLYIEDTAAAAKWVKKDPWLRQLDWEIKTVKGKYGHIPTWMRPFIKDPDTHIGVKSNLSHLLLKLKWEDSPMQFIKGMGWCYLDAEQEITKIPHPKGGGDNVGGVLSKDFIDDMTVGRLSSDLPEAKRALEIANAVSYWTSVRKRVSNRIVIPAKNPYGKNALTTLPEIYCHGTVTRRTVESLMVTMCSTKNWRIGTELKTRVQAPEGWKIVGADFDGQEMQVASIYADKWEGGHVGCSPFGFNVLSGSKEAGTDPHSALAKAVGIDRDTAKIVGFAILYGAGSRAIQTYIRRKYPEKSEKEVKEFATSALEKKKGKLVNELYEGGLDSGCFNYMEEIAMRSNEPQLPCLGTKISTALRPKAVGDDFKTGRVNWTIQSSGAEILSIFLTTIHWLIEEYKIPARFILSIHDEIWFMTPEKYAEQFAVAFQIAHMYTWSLFQSAVGIPELPLSRAYFSSVAIDNRIRKSPKECT
;
A
#
# COMPACT_ATOMS: atom_id res chain seq x y z
N SER A 1 9.07 -24.46 6.80
CA SER A 1 7.88 -25.18 7.31
C SER A 1 7.87 -25.11 8.83
N PHE A 2 6.67 -25.05 9.44
CA PHE A 2 6.50 -25.02 10.89
C PHE A 2 6.59 -26.44 11.51
N PHE A 3 6.54 -27.44 10.67
CA PHE A 3 6.68 -28.86 11.02
C PHE A 3 7.97 -29.41 10.40
N GLY A 4 8.58 -30.42 11.00
CA GLY A 4 9.62 -31.21 10.34
C GLY A 4 9.07 -31.82 9.05
N ASP A 5 9.86 -31.87 8.00
CA ASP A 5 9.42 -32.29 6.65
C ASP A 5 8.85 -33.73 6.61
N ASP A 6 9.14 -34.54 7.60
CA ASP A 6 8.76 -35.96 7.62
C ASP A 6 7.34 -36.22 8.16
N ASP A 7 6.76 -35.29 8.93
CA ASP A 7 5.42 -35.47 9.55
C ASP A 7 4.24 -34.96 8.68
N VAL A 8 4.49 -34.18 7.65
CA VAL A 8 3.45 -33.44 6.91
C VAL A 8 3.25 -33.90 5.47
N LYS A 9 4.25 -34.46 4.82
CA LYS A 9 4.18 -34.86 3.40
C LYS A 9 3.11 -35.91 3.05
N PRO A 10 2.86 -36.94 3.88
CA PRO A 10 1.86 -37.96 3.51
C PRO A 10 0.40 -37.49 3.61
N LEU A 11 0.16 -36.34 4.23
CA LEU A 11 -1.19 -35.94 4.69
C LEU A 11 -1.85 -34.91 3.77
N VAL A 12 -1.07 -34.17 2.99
CA VAL A 12 -1.57 -33.09 2.13
C VAL A 12 -2.10 -33.61 0.79
N GLU A 13 -1.64 -34.76 0.33
CA GLU A 13 -2.02 -35.29 -0.99
C GLU A 13 -3.30 -36.15 -0.98
N ALA A 14 -3.61 -36.85 0.12
CA ALA A 14 -4.69 -37.82 0.18
C ALA A 14 -6.10 -37.23 0.31
N ASP A 15 -6.25 -35.96 0.79
CA ASP A 15 -7.55 -35.45 1.21
C ASP A 15 -8.12 -34.34 0.30
N LYS A 16 -7.52 -34.05 -0.86
CA LYS A 16 -8.02 -33.02 -1.78
C LYS A 16 -9.40 -33.33 -2.32
N GLU A 17 -9.66 -34.59 -2.69
CA GLU A 17 -10.96 -35.03 -3.22
C GLU A 17 -12.09 -34.91 -2.18
N ILE A 18 -11.79 -35.18 -0.90
CA ILE A 18 -12.79 -35.07 0.18
C ILE A 18 -13.09 -33.60 0.49
N ARG A 19 -12.09 -32.71 0.42
CA ARG A 19 -12.31 -31.27 0.57
C ARG A 19 -13.25 -30.72 -0.50
N ASP A 20 -13.14 -31.20 -1.73
CA ASP A 20 -13.97 -30.75 -2.85
C ASP A 20 -15.45 -31.14 -2.69
N ILE A 21 -15.74 -32.16 -1.88
CA ILE A 21 -17.12 -32.56 -1.51
C ILE A 21 -17.82 -31.42 -0.75
N PHE A 22 -17.10 -30.69 0.14
CA PHE A 22 -17.69 -29.60 0.92
C PHE A 22 -17.92 -28.31 0.11
N VAL A 23 -17.34 -28.22 -1.08
CA VAL A 23 -17.45 -27.03 -1.98
C VAL A 23 -18.50 -27.26 -3.08
N SER A 24 -18.91 -28.50 -3.30
CA SER A 24 -19.86 -28.87 -4.36
C SER A 24 -21.30 -28.44 -4.03
N SER A 25 -22.08 -28.06 -5.06
CA SER A 25 -23.50 -27.69 -4.91
C SER A 25 -24.39 -28.87 -4.48
N THR A 26 -23.92 -30.10 -4.63
CA THR A 26 -24.62 -31.36 -4.26
C THR A 26 -24.08 -31.98 -2.96
N HIS A 27 -23.38 -31.17 -2.16
CA HIS A 27 -22.61 -31.61 -0.99
C HIS A 27 -23.42 -32.49 0.00
N LEU A 28 -24.69 -32.17 0.30
CA LEU A 28 -25.45 -32.92 1.30
C LEU A 28 -25.69 -34.39 0.90
N ALA A 29 -25.97 -34.66 -0.35
CA ALA A 29 -26.17 -36.05 -0.85
C ALA A 29 -24.83 -36.81 -0.84
N ILE A 30 -23.75 -36.16 -1.28
CA ILE A 30 -22.42 -36.77 -1.33
C ILE A 30 -21.90 -37.03 0.11
N ILE A 31 -22.06 -36.05 1.04
CA ILE A 31 -21.67 -36.21 2.43
C ILE A 31 -22.44 -37.39 3.09
N ARG A 32 -23.74 -37.54 2.85
CA ARG A 32 -24.51 -38.67 3.41
C ARG A 32 -23.97 -40.02 2.95
N ASN A 33 -23.56 -40.15 1.70
CA ASN A 33 -23.04 -41.41 1.14
C ASN A 33 -21.58 -41.69 1.58
N ARG A 34 -20.83 -40.66 1.95
CA ARG A 34 -19.40 -40.74 2.36
C ARG A 34 -19.19 -40.15 3.77
N LEU A 35 -20.18 -40.33 4.65
CA LEU A 35 -20.19 -39.69 5.97
C LEU A 35 -18.96 -40.03 6.81
N SER A 36 -18.55 -41.31 6.81
CA SER A 36 -17.36 -41.75 7.57
C SER A 36 -16.09 -41.00 7.10
N GLU A 37 -15.88 -40.91 5.80
CA GLU A 37 -14.72 -40.21 5.22
C GLU A 37 -14.76 -38.71 5.49
N ALA A 38 -15.96 -38.11 5.42
CA ALA A 38 -16.14 -36.69 5.74
C ALA A 38 -15.87 -36.39 7.22
N LEU A 39 -16.29 -37.27 8.13
CA LEU A 39 -16.00 -37.18 9.57
C LEU A 39 -14.50 -37.38 9.86
N ASP A 40 -13.87 -38.38 9.24
CA ASP A 40 -12.43 -38.61 9.38
C ASP A 40 -11.62 -37.40 8.88
N TYR A 41 -12.04 -36.78 7.79
CA TYR A 41 -11.43 -35.54 7.30
C TYR A 41 -11.58 -34.40 8.33
N ALA A 42 -12.81 -34.18 8.82
CA ALA A 42 -13.06 -33.11 9.80
C ALA A 42 -12.27 -33.31 11.11
N VAL A 43 -12.17 -34.57 11.60
CA VAL A 43 -11.38 -34.91 12.79
C VAL A 43 -9.90 -34.66 12.55
N LYS A 44 -9.36 -35.06 11.40
CA LYS A 44 -7.97 -34.80 11.04
C LYS A 44 -7.70 -33.31 10.94
N ASP A 45 -8.58 -32.54 10.28
CA ASP A 45 -8.45 -31.10 10.13
C ASP A 45 -8.42 -30.40 11.50
N ALA A 46 -9.32 -30.76 12.41
CA ALA A 46 -9.32 -30.27 13.79
C ALA A 46 -8.06 -30.66 14.55
N TYR A 47 -7.59 -31.91 14.40
CA TYR A 47 -6.36 -32.38 15.05
C TYR A 47 -5.12 -31.61 14.56
N TYR A 48 -4.98 -31.41 13.24
CA TYR A 48 -3.84 -30.67 12.70
C TYR A 48 -3.91 -29.19 13.04
N THR A 49 -5.10 -28.61 13.08
CA THR A 49 -5.29 -27.24 13.55
C THR A 49 -4.84 -27.10 15.02
N ALA A 50 -5.20 -28.05 15.89
CA ALA A 50 -4.75 -28.06 17.27
C ALA A 50 -3.21 -28.21 17.39
N ARG A 51 -2.59 -29.10 16.60
CA ARG A 51 -1.13 -29.27 16.57
C ARG A 51 -0.42 -28.01 16.05
N LEU A 52 -0.96 -27.39 15.03
CA LEU A 52 -0.46 -26.12 14.50
C LEU A 52 -0.54 -25.01 15.59
N PHE A 53 -1.68 -24.89 16.24
CA PHE A 53 -1.84 -23.96 17.37
C PHE A 53 -0.80 -24.20 18.47
N GLN A 54 -0.62 -25.43 18.91
CA GLN A 54 0.39 -25.78 19.93
C GLN A 54 1.82 -25.38 19.50
N SER A 55 2.14 -25.47 18.21
CA SER A 55 3.44 -25.09 17.68
C SER A 55 3.64 -23.58 17.54
N ILE A 56 2.57 -22.85 17.18
CA ILE A 56 2.62 -21.41 16.87
C ILE A 56 2.43 -20.57 18.14
N TRP A 57 1.54 -20.99 19.03
CA TRP A 57 1.13 -20.21 20.20
C TRP A 57 2.29 -19.75 21.09
N PRO A 58 3.25 -20.59 21.48
CA PRO A 58 4.40 -20.14 22.27
C PRO A 58 5.24 -19.06 21.54
N LYS A 59 5.40 -19.19 20.22
CA LYS A 59 6.14 -18.22 19.40
C LYS A 59 5.39 -16.89 19.29
N TYR A 60 4.06 -16.96 19.24
CA TYR A 60 3.22 -15.78 19.22
C TYR A 60 3.27 -15.02 20.55
N LEU A 61 3.18 -15.73 21.69
CA LEU A 61 3.34 -15.16 23.02
C LEU A 61 4.74 -14.55 23.21
N ASP A 62 5.78 -15.22 22.74
CA ASP A 62 7.14 -14.69 22.79
C ASP A 62 7.27 -13.38 21.99
N SER A 63 6.59 -13.27 20.86
CA SER A 63 6.59 -12.05 20.03
C SER A 63 5.72 -10.93 20.58
N THR A 64 4.70 -11.26 21.35
CA THR A 64 3.69 -10.34 21.93
C THR A 64 3.53 -10.64 23.41
N PRO A 65 4.51 -10.27 24.26
CA PRO A 65 4.53 -10.68 25.66
C PRO A 65 3.51 -9.97 26.53
N SER A 66 2.97 -8.83 26.08
CA SER A 66 2.00 -8.02 26.84
C SER A 66 0.57 -8.53 26.66
N LEU A 67 -0.17 -8.66 27.77
CA LEU A 67 -1.61 -8.93 27.73
C LEU A 67 -2.41 -7.83 27.02
N VAL A 68 -1.97 -6.58 27.13
CA VAL A 68 -2.58 -5.45 26.39
C VAL A 68 -2.43 -5.66 24.88
N GLY A 69 -1.25 -6.09 24.42
CA GLY A 69 -1.03 -6.43 23.01
C GLY A 69 -1.93 -7.56 22.54
N LEU A 70 -2.04 -8.63 23.32
CA LEU A 70 -2.91 -9.77 23.01
C LEU A 70 -4.39 -9.36 22.96
N CYS A 71 -4.86 -8.55 23.91
CA CYS A 71 -6.23 -8.04 23.95
C CYS A 71 -6.52 -7.16 22.71
N GLY A 72 -5.60 -6.26 22.35
CA GLY A 72 -5.72 -5.45 21.14
C GLY A 72 -5.84 -6.29 19.86
N HIS A 73 -5.04 -7.35 19.73
CA HIS A 73 -5.14 -8.29 18.60
C HIS A 73 -6.47 -9.05 18.59
N TYR A 74 -6.99 -9.43 19.76
CA TYR A 74 -8.31 -10.06 19.87
C TYR A 74 -9.41 -9.10 19.39
N GLN A 75 -9.36 -7.82 19.78
CA GLN A 75 -10.33 -6.82 19.33
C GLN A 75 -10.25 -6.58 17.82
N LEU A 76 -9.06 -6.54 17.25
CA LEU A 76 -8.89 -6.45 15.79
C LEU A 76 -9.61 -7.57 15.05
N ASN A 77 -9.49 -8.80 15.52
CA ASN A 77 -10.16 -9.97 14.91
C ASN A 77 -11.69 -9.97 15.09
N GLY A 78 -12.24 -9.14 15.98
CA GLY A 78 -13.68 -8.91 16.14
C GLY A 78 -14.30 -7.98 15.08
N SER A 79 -13.53 -7.53 14.10
CA SER A 79 -13.96 -6.61 13.05
C SER A 79 -15.10 -7.17 12.19
N ILE A 80 -16.11 -6.32 11.96
CA ILE A 80 -17.21 -6.58 11.01
C ILE A 80 -17.43 -5.29 10.24
N ILE A 81 -17.30 -5.35 8.92
CA ILE A 81 -17.42 -4.17 8.05
C ILE A 81 -18.83 -4.10 7.48
N PRO A 82 -19.65 -3.12 7.92
CA PRO A 82 -20.98 -2.89 7.33
C PRO A 82 -20.83 -2.22 5.96
N LEU A 83 -21.66 -2.63 5.02
CA LEU A 83 -21.62 -2.17 3.63
C LEU A 83 -22.95 -1.52 3.24
N VAL A 84 -22.91 -0.66 2.24
CA VAL A 84 -24.11 -0.09 1.61
C VAL A 84 -25.01 -1.19 1.04
N ASP A 85 -26.33 -0.99 1.08
CA ASP A 85 -27.29 -1.96 0.52
C ASP A 85 -27.09 -2.19 -0.98
N GLN A 86 -26.65 -1.15 -1.70
CA GLN A 86 -26.37 -1.16 -3.13
C GLN A 86 -24.95 -1.66 -3.47
N TRP A 87 -24.32 -2.48 -2.61
CA TRP A 87 -22.97 -2.98 -2.83
C TRP A 87 -22.80 -3.71 -4.17
N ASN A 88 -23.74 -4.62 -4.48
CA ASN A 88 -23.66 -5.41 -5.71
C ASN A 88 -23.84 -4.52 -6.95
N GLU A 89 -24.82 -3.63 -6.93
CA GLU A 89 -25.05 -2.67 -8.01
C GLU A 89 -23.82 -1.77 -8.24
N TRP A 90 -23.24 -1.25 -7.16
CA TRP A 90 -22.00 -0.49 -7.22
C TRP A 90 -20.87 -1.31 -7.85
N TYR A 91 -20.67 -2.55 -7.39
CA TYR A 91 -19.61 -3.42 -7.89
C TYR A 91 -19.76 -3.71 -9.39
N GLU A 92 -20.96 -4.05 -9.83
CA GLU A 92 -21.29 -4.31 -11.23
C GLU A 92 -21.06 -3.06 -12.10
N ASN A 93 -21.45 -1.90 -11.61
CA ASN A 93 -21.21 -0.63 -12.31
C ASN A 93 -19.72 -0.31 -12.45
N VAL A 94 -18.94 -0.51 -11.39
CA VAL A 94 -17.46 -0.30 -11.43
C VAL A 94 -16.82 -1.28 -12.43
N GLU A 95 -17.22 -2.55 -12.43
CA GLU A 95 -16.76 -3.56 -13.38
C GLU A 95 -17.11 -3.17 -14.83
N ARG A 96 -18.33 -2.72 -15.07
CA ARG A 96 -18.77 -2.27 -16.39
C ARG A 96 -17.91 -1.11 -16.90
N VAL A 97 -17.77 -0.05 -16.10
CA VAL A 97 -16.97 1.13 -16.47
C VAL A 97 -15.50 0.77 -16.68
N TYR A 98 -14.96 -0.11 -15.84
CA TYR A 98 -13.59 -0.61 -16.00
C TYR A 98 -13.40 -1.36 -17.33
N ASN A 99 -14.35 -2.23 -17.69
CA ASN A 99 -14.29 -2.99 -18.93
C ASN A 99 -14.45 -2.09 -20.14
N GLU A 100 -15.38 -1.12 -20.13
CA GLU A 100 -15.55 -0.11 -21.18
C GLU A 100 -14.25 0.67 -21.46
N HIS A 101 -13.53 1.09 -20.42
CA HIS A 101 -12.24 1.77 -20.60
C HIS A 101 -11.15 0.85 -21.19
N ASN A 102 -11.11 -0.42 -20.80
CA ASN A 102 -10.16 -1.37 -21.38
C ASN A 102 -10.51 -1.73 -22.82
N GLU A 103 -11.78 -1.80 -23.18
CA GLU A 103 -12.25 -1.96 -24.56
C GLU A 103 -11.90 -0.75 -25.41
N GLU A 104 -12.11 0.47 -24.89
CA GLU A 104 -11.68 1.71 -25.55
C GLU A 104 -10.17 1.73 -25.78
N MET A 105 -9.37 1.36 -24.78
CA MET A 105 -7.91 1.23 -24.91
C MET A 105 -7.53 0.21 -26.00
N THR A 106 -8.18 -0.93 -26.00
CA THR A 106 -7.96 -1.99 -27.01
C THR A 106 -8.31 -1.46 -28.41
N LYS A 107 -9.42 -0.72 -28.54
CA LYS A 107 -9.84 -0.13 -29.80
C LYS A 107 -8.82 0.90 -30.32
N LEU A 108 -8.41 1.84 -29.45
CA LEU A 108 -7.38 2.85 -29.80
C LEU A 108 -6.09 2.19 -30.31
N CYS A 109 -5.59 1.19 -29.59
CA CYS A 109 -4.38 0.49 -30.00
C CYS A 109 -4.58 -0.30 -31.29
N ARG A 110 -5.74 -0.91 -31.48
CA ARG A 110 -6.09 -1.69 -32.67
C ARG A 110 -6.19 -0.82 -33.92
N ASP A 111 -6.79 0.37 -33.79
CA ASP A 111 -6.85 1.35 -34.87
C ASP A 111 -5.43 1.75 -35.30
N LEU A 112 -4.51 1.94 -34.36
CA LEU A 112 -3.08 2.21 -34.67
C LEU A 112 -2.37 1.00 -35.29
N VAL A 113 -2.68 -0.24 -34.86
CA VAL A 113 -2.17 -1.48 -35.49
C VAL A 113 -2.51 -1.48 -36.99
N TRP A 114 -3.78 -1.28 -37.32
CA TRP A 114 -4.24 -1.29 -38.71
C TRP A 114 -3.69 -0.11 -39.50
N LYS A 115 -3.62 1.09 -38.94
CA LYS A 115 -3.02 2.28 -39.55
C LYS A 115 -1.58 2.01 -39.98
N TYR A 116 -0.72 1.59 -39.04
CA TYR A 116 0.70 1.36 -39.34
C TYR A 116 0.92 0.16 -40.27
N TYR A 117 0.08 -0.86 -40.17
CA TYR A 117 0.16 -1.99 -41.08
C TYR A 117 -0.22 -1.61 -42.51
N LEU A 118 -1.28 -0.85 -42.71
CA LEU A 118 -1.72 -0.40 -44.06
C LEU A 118 -0.72 0.54 -44.67
N GLU A 119 -0.21 1.54 -43.95
CA GLU A 119 0.84 2.44 -44.40
C GLU A 119 2.09 1.66 -44.87
N TRP A 120 2.53 0.70 -44.09
CA TRP A 120 3.65 -0.17 -44.45
C TRP A 120 3.32 -1.06 -45.64
N LYS A 121 2.13 -1.64 -45.70
CA LYS A 121 1.71 -2.55 -46.77
C LYS A 121 1.69 -1.85 -48.12
N ASP A 122 1.16 -0.65 -48.19
CA ASP A 122 1.12 0.16 -49.44
C ASP A 122 2.54 0.45 -49.94
N LEU A 123 3.42 0.89 -49.05
CA LEU A 123 4.84 1.08 -49.38
C LEU A 123 5.53 -0.23 -49.81
N TYR A 124 5.22 -1.34 -49.13
CA TYR A 124 5.84 -2.64 -49.43
C TYR A 124 5.43 -3.19 -50.80
N ILE A 125 4.20 -2.91 -51.25
CA ILE A 125 3.71 -3.31 -52.58
C ILE A 125 4.39 -2.48 -53.66
N GLU A 126 4.61 -1.19 -53.44
CA GLU A 126 5.24 -0.28 -54.38
C GLU A 126 6.76 -0.47 -54.44
N ASP A 127 7.42 -0.47 -53.27
CA ASP A 127 8.88 -0.60 -53.15
C ASP A 127 9.24 -1.17 -51.77
N THR A 128 9.75 -2.39 -51.75
CA THR A 128 10.20 -3.07 -50.53
C THR A 128 11.33 -2.33 -49.79
N ALA A 129 12.19 -1.61 -50.54
CA ALA A 129 13.28 -0.82 -49.96
C ALA A 129 12.73 0.45 -49.28
N ALA A 130 11.70 1.08 -49.86
CA ALA A 130 11.00 2.21 -49.26
C ALA A 130 10.30 1.81 -47.97
N ALA A 131 9.62 0.67 -47.96
CA ALA A 131 9.00 0.11 -46.73
C ALA A 131 10.02 -0.17 -45.62
N ALA A 132 11.16 -0.78 -45.96
CA ALA A 132 12.25 -1.00 -45.01
C ALA A 132 12.85 0.30 -44.47
N LYS A 133 13.00 1.32 -45.30
CA LYS A 133 13.48 2.65 -44.91
C LYS A 133 12.49 3.34 -43.97
N TRP A 134 11.19 3.23 -44.26
CA TRP A 134 10.12 3.79 -43.43
C TRP A 134 10.15 3.20 -42.03
N VAL A 135 10.22 1.86 -41.89
CA VAL A 135 10.36 1.17 -40.58
C VAL A 135 11.61 1.62 -39.83
N LYS A 136 12.77 1.68 -40.49
CA LYS A 136 14.05 2.07 -39.86
C LYS A 136 14.05 3.50 -39.35
N LYS A 137 13.30 4.40 -39.99
CA LYS A 137 13.20 5.82 -39.61
C LYS A 137 12.39 6.02 -38.33
N ASP A 138 11.46 5.13 -38.02
CA ASP A 138 10.59 5.24 -36.85
C ASP A 138 11.20 4.50 -35.63
N PRO A 139 11.55 5.21 -34.53
CA PRO A 139 12.22 4.63 -33.38
C PRO A 139 11.39 3.58 -32.65
N TRP A 140 10.08 3.64 -32.70
CA TRP A 140 9.17 2.71 -32.04
C TRP A 140 8.83 1.53 -32.95
N LEU A 141 8.43 1.78 -34.18
CA LEU A 141 8.00 0.74 -35.11
C LEU A 141 9.14 -0.20 -35.51
N ARG A 142 10.39 0.30 -35.59
CA ARG A 142 11.58 -0.55 -35.84
C ARG A 142 11.82 -1.62 -34.79
N GLN A 143 11.19 -1.55 -33.61
CA GLN A 143 11.29 -2.54 -32.53
C GLN A 143 10.31 -3.71 -32.72
N LEU A 144 9.37 -3.61 -33.66
CA LEU A 144 8.44 -4.68 -34.01
C LEU A 144 9.09 -5.67 -34.99
N ASP A 145 8.63 -6.92 -34.98
CA ASP A 145 9.12 -7.96 -35.88
C ASP A 145 8.45 -7.85 -37.25
N TRP A 146 9.09 -7.11 -38.16
CA TRP A 146 8.63 -6.92 -39.57
C TRP A 146 9.04 -8.06 -40.51
N GLU A 147 9.64 -9.15 -40.00
CA GLU A 147 10.02 -10.30 -40.82
C GLU A 147 8.78 -10.97 -41.41
N ILE A 148 8.83 -11.22 -42.72
CA ILE A 148 7.78 -11.93 -43.44
C ILE A 148 8.13 -13.42 -43.47
N LYS A 149 7.58 -14.20 -42.61
CA LYS A 149 7.75 -15.66 -42.60
C LYS A 149 6.62 -16.31 -43.37
N THR A 150 6.95 -16.98 -44.45
CA THR A 150 6.02 -17.76 -45.25
C THR A 150 5.62 -19.02 -44.47
N VAL A 151 4.40 -19.08 -43.95
CA VAL A 151 3.84 -20.25 -43.33
C VAL A 151 2.78 -20.85 -44.28
N LYS A 152 3.18 -21.87 -45.05
CA LYS A 152 2.31 -22.70 -45.92
C LYS A 152 1.09 -21.96 -46.52
N GLY A 153 1.33 -20.88 -47.22
CA GLY A 153 0.31 -20.17 -48.04
C GLY A 153 -0.78 -19.41 -47.30
N LYS A 154 -0.80 -19.39 -45.99
CA LYS A 154 -1.95 -18.88 -45.24
C LYS A 154 -1.92 -17.36 -44.90
N TYR A 155 -0.77 -16.72 -44.90
CA TYR A 155 -0.64 -15.32 -44.46
C TYR A 155 0.12 -14.40 -45.45
N GLY A 156 0.47 -14.88 -46.62
CA GLY A 156 1.10 -14.04 -47.66
C GLY A 156 2.24 -13.13 -47.16
N HIS A 157 2.18 -11.86 -47.53
CA HIS A 157 3.17 -10.84 -47.17
C HIS A 157 2.79 -10.10 -45.87
N ILE A 158 2.59 -10.83 -44.76
CA ILE A 158 2.20 -10.24 -43.49
C ILE A 158 3.36 -10.34 -42.47
N PRO A 159 3.80 -9.21 -41.89
CA PRO A 159 4.83 -9.19 -40.83
C PRO A 159 4.45 -10.06 -39.63
N THR A 160 5.46 -10.62 -38.95
CA THR A 160 5.24 -11.52 -37.85
C THR A 160 4.43 -10.87 -36.71
N TRP A 161 4.69 -9.58 -36.39
CA TRP A 161 3.98 -8.88 -35.33
C TRP A 161 2.49 -8.66 -35.61
N MET A 162 2.09 -8.62 -36.89
CA MET A 162 0.69 -8.39 -37.30
C MET A 162 -0.18 -9.65 -37.29
N ARG A 163 0.43 -10.85 -37.32
CA ARG A 163 -0.27 -12.13 -37.43
C ARG A 163 -1.36 -12.40 -36.37
N PRO A 164 -1.14 -12.04 -35.08
CA PRO A 164 -2.19 -12.22 -34.08
C PRO A 164 -3.50 -11.51 -34.47
N PHE A 165 -3.40 -10.28 -35.00
CA PHE A 165 -4.54 -9.43 -35.36
C PHE A 165 -5.26 -9.88 -36.64
N ILE A 166 -4.57 -10.57 -37.53
CA ILE A 166 -5.20 -11.21 -38.69
C ILE A 166 -5.92 -12.50 -38.29
N LYS A 167 -5.36 -13.24 -37.32
CA LYS A 167 -5.96 -14.49 -36.81
C LYS A 167 -7.20 -14.21 -35.97
N ASP A 168 -7.11 -13.20 -35.13
CA ASP A 168 -8.17 -12.73 -34.23
C ASP A 168 -8.19 -11.20 -34.23
N PRO A 169 -9.09 -10.58 -35.04
CA PRO A 169 -9.24 -9.13 -35.08
C PRO A 169 -9.61 -8.50 -33.73
N ASP A 170 -10.15 -9.28 -32.81
CA ASP A 170 -10.54 -8.84 -31.46
C ASP A 170 -9.45 -9.04 -30.41
N THR A 171 -8.23 -9.37 -30.85
CA THR A 171 -7.08 -9.51 -29.96
C THR A 171 -6.96 -8.32 -28.99
N HIS A 172 -6.97 -8.60 -27.71
CA HIS A 172 -6.91 -7.59 -26.66
C HIS A 172 -5.52 -6.97 -26.55
N ILE A 173 -5.46 -5.63 -26.52
CA ILE A 173 -4.24 -4.84 -26.29
C ILE A 173 -4.45 -3.96 -25.06
N GLY A 174 -4.01 -4.44 -23.92
CA GLY A 174 -4.16 -3.71 -22.65
C GLY A 174 -3.01 -2.76 -22.33
N VAL A 175 -3.20 -1.95 -21.31
CA VAL A 175 -2.21 -0.97 -20.80
C VAL A 175 -0.86 -1.58 -20.39
N LYS A 176 -0.81 -2.89 -20.10
CA LYS A 176 0.42 -3.60 -19.70
C LYS A 176 1.18 -4.20 -20.89
N SER A 177 0.63 -4.12 -22.10
CA SER A 177 1.28 -4.67 -23.29
C SER A 177 2.45 -3.79 -23.72
N ASN A 178 3.60 -4.39 -23.98
CA ASN A 178 4.73 -3.65 -24.59
C ASN A 178 4.34 -3.06 -25.95
N LEU A 179 3.45 -3.73 -26.68
CA LEU A 179 2.96 -3.28 -27.96
C LEU A 179 2.23 -1.92 -27.84
N SER A 180 1.40 -1.72 -26.81
CA SER A 180 0.71 -0.43 -26.60
C SER A 180 1.68 0.74 -26.44
N HIS A 181 2.81 0.54 -25.78
CA HIS A 181 3.83 1.58 -25.59
C HIS A 181 4.47 1.99 -26.92
N LEU A 182 4.72 1.03 -27.82
CA LEU A 182 5.29 1.27 -29.14
C LEU A 182 4.27 1.91 -30.10
N LEU A 183 3.03 1.41 -30.11
CA LEU A 183 1.96 1.95 -30.97
C LEU A 183 1.61 3.39 -30.59
N LEU A 184 1.57 3.70 -29.30
CA LEU A 184 1.31 5.04 -28.78
C LEU A 184 2.52 5.98 -28.87
N LYS A 185 3.64 5.51 -29.42
CA LYS A 185 4.89 6.28 -29.58
C LYS A 185 5.28 7.04 -28.31
N LEU A 186 5.31 6.31 -27.18
CA LEU A 186 5.61 6.93 -25.89
C LEU A 186 7.06 7.42 -25.82
N LYS A 187 7.24 8.56 -25.18
CA LYS A 187 8.52 9.23 -24.93
C LYS A 187 8.76 9.34 -23.42
N TRP A 188 10.01 9.28 -23.03
CA TRP A 188 10.47 9.62 -21.70
C TRP A 188 11.47 10.78 -21.81
N GLU A 189 11.18 11.90 -21.12
CA GLU A 189 11.98 13.14 -21.23
C GLU A 189 12.21 13.54 -22.70
N ASP A 190 11.12 13.55 -23.50
CA ASP A 190 11.09 13.82 -24.94
C ASP A 190 11.87 12.83 -25.82
N SER A 191 12.53 11.83 -25.24
CA SER A 191 13.28 10.79 -25.97
C SER A 191 12.40 9.56 -26.24
N PRO A 192 12.45 8.98 -27.46
CA PRO A 192 11.72 7.76 -27.79
C PRO A 192 12.07 6.59 -26.87
N MET A 193 11.04 5.95 -26.31
CA MET A 193 11.23 4.77 -25.46
C MET A 193 11.62 3.54 -26.28
N GLN A 194 12.53 2.73 -25.72
CA GLN A 194 13.01 1.49 -26.30
C GLN A 194 12.93 0.35 -25.28
N PHE A 195 12.44 -0.83 -25.73
CA PHE A 195 12.45 -2.02 -24.90
C PHE A 195 13.69 -2.86 -25.19
N ILE A 196 14.56 -3.02 -24.20
CA ILE A 196 15.80 -3.79 -24.34
C ILE A 196 15.72 -5.03 -23.44
N LYS A 197 15.89 -6.22 -24.05
CA LYS A 197 15.88 -7.49 -23.31
C LYS A 197 16.97 -7.49 -22.25
N GLY A 198 16.60 -7.75 -21.00
CA GLY A 198 17.51 -7.71 -19.86
C GLY A 198 17.59 -6.35 -19.14
N MET A 199 17.25 -5.24 -19.81
CA MET A 199 17.23 -3.90 -19.22
C MET A 199 15.82 -3.34 -18.99
N GLY A 200 14.80 -3.86 -19.71
CA GLY A 200 13.43 -3.32 -19.67
C GLY A 200 13.27 -2.09 -20.55
N TRP A 201 12.41 -1.17 -20.15
CA TRP A 201 12.21 0.09 -20.85
C TRP A 201 13.36 1.06 -20.58
N CYS A 202 13.92 1.60 -21.69
CA CYS A 202 15.06 2.52 -21.73
C CYS A 202 14.74 3.71 -22.62
N TYR A 203 15.57 4.75 -22.52
CA TYR A 203 15.54 5.94 -23.36
C TYR A 203 16.97 6.43 -23.60
N LEU A 204 17.16 7.36 -24.51
CA LEU A 204 18.43 8.06 -24.69
C LEU A 204 18.41 9.30 -23.79
N ASP A 205 19.37 9.41 -22.90
CA ASP A 205 19.51 10.57 -22.02
C ASP A 205 20.12 11.79 -22.75
N ALA A 206 20.40 12.86 -22.03
CA ALA A 206 20.96 14.09 -22.58
C ALA A 206 22.35 13.89 -23.21
N GLU A 207 23.10 12.87 -22.77
CA GLU A 207 24.43 12.51 -23.26
C GLU A 207 24.35 11.51 -24.42
N GLN A 208 23.13 11.19 -24.89
CA GLN A 208 22.83 10.18 -25.92
C GLN A 208 23.24 8.74 -25.51
N GLU A 209 23.31 8.48 -24.21
CA GLU A 209 23.53 7.14 -23.68
C GLU A 209 22.21 6.43 -23.41
N ILE A 210 22.23 5.09 -23.55
CA ILE A 210 21.05 4.26 -23.25
C ILE A 210 20.88 4.11 -21.75
N THR A 211 19.88 4.78 -21.19
CA THR A 211 19.58 4.78 -19.77
C THR A 211 18.24 4.08 -19.50
N LYS A 212 18.20 3.27 -18.42
CA LYS A 212 16.94 2.64 -17.95
C LYS A 212 15.99 3.69 -17.44
N ILE A 213 14.70 3.54 -17.76
CA ILE A 213 13.66 4.32 -17.07
C ILE A 213 13.74 4.01 -15.58
N PRO A 214 13.84 5.02 -14.70
CA PRO A 214 13.99 4.83 -13.28
C PRO A 214 12.82 4.02 -12.69
N HIS A 215 13.14 2.96 -11.94
CA HIS A 215 12.09 2.17 -11.29
C HIS A 215 11.40 3.01 -10.20
N PRO A 216 10.05 3.07 -10.16
CA PRO A 216 9.32 3.94 -9.23
C PRO A 216 9.63 3.73 -7.75
N LYS A 217 10.02 2.53 -7.37
CA LYS A 217 10.39 2.19 -5.98
C LYS A 217 11.88 2.37 -5.67
N GLY A 218 12.64 2.90 -6.63
CA GLY A 218 14.11 2.89 -6.55
C GLY A 218 14.68 1.49 -6.82
N GLY A 219 16.01 1.39 -6.82
CA GLY A 219 16.70 0.14 -7.12
C GLY A 219 17.02 -0.03 -8.61
N GLY A 220 17.74 -1.12 -8.92
CA GLY A 220 18.18 -1.47 -10.28
C GLY A 220 17.20 -2.34 -11.06
N ASP A 221 15.99 -2.56 -10.55
CA ASP A 221 15.00 -3.41 -11.17
C ASP A 221 14.51 -2.85 -12.52
N ASN A 222 14.12 -3.75 -13.41
CA ASN A 222 13.64 -3.37 -14.73
C ASN A 222 12.18 -2.91 -14.67
N VAL A 223 11.86 -1.85 -15.40
CA VAL A 223 10.49 -1.39 -15.58
C VAL A 223 9.80 -2.26 -16.63
N GLY A 224 8.72 -2.95 -16.22
CA GLY A 224 7.93 -3.82 -17.11
C GLY A 224 6.89 -3.07 -17.94
N GLY A 225 6.45 -1.89 -17.50
CA GLY A 225 5.50 -1.05 -18.25
C GLY A 225 5.27 0.29 -17.55
N VAL A 226 5.26 1.35 -18.34
CA VAL A 226 5.12 2.73 -17.86
C VAL A 226 3.67 3.22 -17.80
N LEU A 227 2.73 2.51 -18.41
CA LEU A 227 1.29 2.79 -18.31
C LEU A 227 0.71 2.17 -17.02
N SER A 228 1.32 2.47 -15.89
CA SER A 228 0.91 1.95 -14.56
C SER A 228 0.74 3.08 -13.56
N LYS A 229 0.06 2.77 -12.44
CA LYS A 229 -0.19 3.74 -11.36
C LYS A 229 1.07 4.41 -10.82
N ASP A 230 2.20 3.72 -10.91
CA ASP A 230 3.46 4.17 -10.34
C ASP A 230 4.12 5.29 -11.18
N PHE A 231 3.65 5.49 -12.42
CA PHE A 231 4.12 6.54 -13.34
C PHE A 231 3.13 7.70 -13.55
N ILE A 232 2.06 7.77 -12.75
CA ILE A 232 1.03 8.80 -12.92
C ILE A 232 1.58 10.21 -12.72
N ASP A 233 2.48 10.38 -11.77
CA ASP A 233 3.12 11.67 -11.53
C ASP A 233 4.00 12.07 -12.73
N ASP A 234 4.70 11.11 -13.35
CA ASP A 234 5.49 11.34 -14.57
C ASP A 234 4.62 11.69 -15.79
N MET A 235 3.41 11.10 -15.90
CA MET A 235 2.42 11.48 -16.91
C MET A 235 1.92 12.91 -16.65
N THR A 236 1.66 13.26 -15.39
CA THR A 236 1.09 14.57 -15.03
C THR A 236 2.08 15.71 -15.27
N VAL A 237 3.36 15.50 -15.01
CA VAL A 237 4.41 16.51 -15.26
C VAL A 237 4.95 16.49 -16.70
N GLY A 238 4.43 15.59 -17.56
CA GLY A 238 4.82 15.51 -18.97
C GLY A 238 6.13 14.78 -19.25
N ARG A 239 6.76 14.17 -18.24
CA ARG A 239 7.98 13.36 -18.42
C ARG A 239 7.70 12.12 -19.28
N LEU A 240 6.56 11.47 -19.02
CA LEU A 240 6.01 10.45 -19.91
C LEU A 240 4.98 11.11 -20.82
N SER A 241 5.26 11.17 -22.10
CA SER A 241 4.49 11.92 -23.10
C SER A 241 4.40 11.18 -24.45
N SER A 242 3.65 11.74 -25.38
CA SER A 242 3.61 11.34 -26.80
C SER A 242 3.06 12.48 -27.64
N ASP A 243 3.46 12.55 -28.88
CA ASP A 243 2.94 13.51 -29.88
C ASP A 243 1.61 13.05 -30.51
N LEU A 244 1.18 11.80 -30.26
CA LEU A 244 -0.05 11.27 -30.84
C LEU A 244 -1.27 11.71 -30.04
N PRO A 245 -2.34 12.22 -30.66
CA PRO A 245 -3.58 12.57 -29.98
C PRO A 245 -4.21 11.38 -29.24
N GLU A 246 -4.14 10.19 -29.82
CA GLU A 246 -4.64 8.94 -29.25
C GLU A 246 -3.92 8.57 -27.95
N ALA A 247 -2.66 8.94 -27.83
CA ALA A 247 -1.86 8.66 -26.64
C ALA A 247 -2.34 9.44 -25.42
N LYS A 248 -2.83 10.68 -25.59
CA LYS A 248 -3.40 11.46 -24.50
C LYS A 248 -4.57 10.71 -23.87
N ARG A 249 -5.49 10.22 -24.71
CA ARG A 249 -6.65 9.45 -24.23
C ARG A 249 -6.23 8.12 -23.60
N ALA A 250 -5.25 7.44 -24.18
CA ALA A 250 -4.69 6.21 -23.61
C ALA A 250 -4.05 6.42 -22.22
N LEU A 251 -3.36 7.53 -22.00
CA LEU A 251 -2.80 7.92 -20.70
C LEU A 251 -3.90 8.22 -19.68
N GLU A 252 -4.97 8.91 -20.08
CA GLU A 252 -6.16 9.14 -19.23
C GLU A 252 -6.80 7.81 -18.81
N ILE A 253 -7.02 6.88 -19.75
CA ILE A 253 -7.56 5.55 -19.47
C ILE A 253 -6.64 4.79 -18.52
N ALA A 254 -5.33 4.73 -18.81
CA ALA A 254 -4.35 4.05 -17.97
C ALA A 254 -4.40 4.53 -16.51
N ASN A 255 -4.54 5.83 -16.33
CA ASN A 255 -4.70 6.44 -15.03
C ASN A 255 -6.04 6.06 -14.37
N ALA A 256 -7.16 6.20 -15.08
CA ALA A 256 -8.49 5.91 -14.56
C ALA A 256 -8.62 4.44 -14.09
N VAL A 257 -8.11 3.47 -14.86
CA VAL A 257 -8.21 2.03 -14.53
C VAL A 257 -7.18 1.57 -13.49
N SER A 258 -6.14 2.36 -13.21
CA SER A 258 -4.95 1.94 -12.45
C SER A 258 -5.26 1.43 -11.05
N TYR A 259 -6.17 2.09 -10.34
CA TYR A 259 -6.58 1.68 -8.99
C TYR A 259 -7.34 0.36 -9.05
N TRP A 260 -8.42 0.27 -9.85
CA TRP A 260 -9.24 -0.93 -9.92
C TRP A 260 -8.47 -2.15 -10.43
N THR A 261 -7.57 -1.98 -11.40
CA THR A 261 -6.65 -3.03 -11.84
C THR A 261 -5.87 -3.67 -10.68
N SER A 262 -5.47 -2.87 -9.69
CA SER A 262 -4.67 -3.35 -8.56
C SER A 262 -5.51 -3.94 -7.42
N VAL A 263 -6.78 -3.55 -7.29
CA VAL A 263 -7.62 -3.93 -6.14
C VAL A 263 -8.77 -4.86 -6.47
N ARG A 264 -9.17 -4.94 -7.74
CA ARG A 264 -10.31 -5.72 -8.24
C ARG A 264 -10.41 -7.12 -7.62
N LYS A 265 -9.32 -7.90 -7.68
CA LYS A 265 -9.29 -9.26 -7.15
C LYS A 265 -9.53 -9.31 -5.63
N ARG A 266 -9.07 -8.30 -4.89
CA ARG A 266 -9.27 -8.24 -3.44
C ARG A 266 -10.73 -7.94 -3.09
N VAL A 267 -11.40 -7.12 -3.90
CA VAL A 267 -12.82 -6.78 -3.71
C VAL A 267 -13.71 -7.94 -4.16
N SER A 268 -13.44 -8.54 -5.34
CA SER A 268 -14.24 -9.66 -5.87
C SER A 268 -14.19 -10.93 -5.00
N ASN A 269 -13.07 -11.16 -4.30
CA ASN A 269 -12.93 -12.32 -3.43
C ASN A 269 -13.64 -12.15 -2.07
N ARG A 270 -14.26 -11.01 -1.80
CA ARG A 270 -14.95 -10.78 -0.51
C ARG A 270 -16.29 -11.47 -0.47
N ILE A 271 -16.49 -12.20 0.60
CA ILE A 271 -17.80 -12.78 0.93
C ILE A 271 -18.64 -11.67 1.56
N VAL A 272 -19.70 -11.26 0.87
CA VAL A 272 -20.68 -10.31 1.37
C VAL A 272 -21.91 -11.09 1.79
N ILE A 273 -22.29 -10.94 3.06
CA ILE A 273 -23.42 -11.67 3.65
C ILE A 273 -24.48 -10.69 4.15
N PRO A 274 -25.77 -11.03 4.03
CA PRO A 274 -26.82 -10.29 4.71
C PRO A 274 -26.74 -10.57 6.21
N ALA A 275 -26.82 -9.50 7.01
CA ALA A 275 -26.91 -9.58 8.46
C ALA A 275 -28.16 -8.83 8.92
N LYS A 276 -28.83 -9.33 9.93
CA LYS A 276 -29.93 -8.58 10.59
C LYS A 276 -29.33 -7.62 11.60
N ASN A 277 -29.65 -6.35 11.47
CA ASN A 277 -29.31 -5.41 12.53
C ASN A 277 -30.28 -5.61 13.73
N PRO A 278 -29.95 -5.10 14.92
CA PRO A 278 -30.80 -5.23 16.12
C PRO A 278 -32.21 -4.66 15.97
N TYR A 279 -32.43 -3.83 14.94
CA TYR A 279 -33.75 -3.24 14.64
C TYR A 279 -34.54 -4.01 13.56
N GLY A 280 -34.11 -5.23 13.24
CA GLY A 280 -34.83 -6.15 12.35
C GLY A 280 -34.62 -5.89 10.86
N LYS A 281 -33.86 -4.88 10.47
CA LYS A 281 -33.55 -4.59 9.05
C LYS A 281 -32.34 -5.39 8.58
N ASN A 282 -32.39 -5.82 7.32
CA ASN A 282 -31.23 -6.44 6.70
C ASN A 282 -30.15 -5.38 6.41
N ALA A 283 -28.90 -5.73 6.65
CA ALA A 283 -27.73 -4.96 6.26
C ALA A 283 -26.76 -5.89 5.54
N LEU A 284 -25.98 -5.36 4.62
CA LEU A 284 -24.87 -6.11 4.04
C LEU A 284 -23.64 -5.96 4.91
N THR A 285 -22.87 -7.02 5.02
CA THR A 285 -21.61 -6.99 5.79
C THR A 285 -20.58 -7.91 5.19
N THR A 286 -19.30 -7.61 5.43
CA THR A 286 -18.19 -8.51 5.12
C THR A 286 -17.29 -8.70 6.33
N LEU A 287 -16.70 -9.88 6.41
CA LEU A 287 -15.76 -10.25 7.47
C LEU A 287 -14.33 -10.09 6.91
N PRO A 288 -13.49 -9.26 7.52
CA PRO A 288 -12.09 -9.13 7.11
C PRO A 288 -11.24 -10.31 7.57
N GLU A 289 -10.20 -10.63 6.79
CA GLU A 289 -9.15 -11.58 7.16
C GLU A 289 -7.98 -10.83 7.76
N ILE A 290 -7.92 -10.74 9.08
CA ILE A 290 -6.94 -9.94 9.79
C ILE A 290 -5.72 -10.77 10.19
N TYR A 291 -4.56 -10.35 9.73
CA TYR A 291 -3.26 -10.91 10.10
C TYR A 291 -2.53 -9.95 11.04
N CYS A 292 -2.73 -10.14 12.35
CA CYS A 292 -1.97 -9.40 13.36
C CYS A 292 -0.48 -9.72 13.21
N HIS A 293 0.37 -8.69 13.30
CA HIS A 293 1.81 -8.82 13.03
C HIS A 293 2.16 -9.38 11.64
N GLY A 294 1.28 -9.20 10.65
CA GLY A 294 1.43 -9.77 9.31
C GLY A 294 2.57 -9.17 8.45
N THR A 295 3.17 -8.05 8.89
CA THR A 295 4.34 -7.44 8.22
C THR A 295 5.63 -7.68 9.00
N VAL A 296 6.77 -7.50 8.35
CA VAL A 296 8.08 -7.53 9.02
C VAL A 296 8.24 -6.44 10.09
N THR A 297 7.47 -5.37 9.98
CA THR A 297 7.38 -4.27 10.95
C THR A 297 6.26 -4.47 11.98
N ARG A 298 5.70 -5.66 12.09
CA ARG A 298 4.64 -6.03 13.05
C ARG A 298 3.29 -5.29 12.88
N ARG A 299 3.10 -4.54 11.80
CA ARG A 299 1.78 -3.97 11.50
C ARG A 299 0.80 -5.06 11.07
N THR A 300 -0.46 -4.88 11.46
CA THR A 300 -1.58 -5.71 11.03
C THR A 300 -1.82 -5.53 9.54
N VAL A 301 -2.12 -6.63 8.85
CA VAL A 301 -2.48 -6.64 7.43
C VAL A 301 -3.89 -7.14 7.24
N GLU A 302 -4.66 -6.41 6.49
CA GLU A 302 -5.92 -6.82 5.92
C GLU A 302 -6.06 -6.22 4.51
N SER A 303 -6.36 -7.07 3.54
CA SER A 303 -6.24 -6.70 2.12
C SER A 303 -7.23 -5.63 1.68
N LEU A 304 -8.46 -5.62 2.22
CA LEU A 304 -9.47 -4.60 1.91
C LEU A 304 -9.15 -3.26 2.59
N MET A 305 -8.75 -3.29 3.86
CA MET A 305 -8.37 -2.10 4.63
C MET A 305 -7.19 -1.37 3.98
N VAL A 306 -6.14 -2.09 3.61
CA VAL A 306 -5.00 -1.52 2.86
C VAL A 306 -5.42 -0.91 1.53
N THR A 307 -6.43 -1.49 0.88
CA THR A 307 -6.96 -0.98 -0.38
C THR A 307 -7.64 0.39 -0.23
N MET A 308 -8.25 0.67 0.93
CA MET A 308 -8.95 1.92 1.22
C MET A 308 -8.03 3.10 1.61
N CYS A 309 -6.72 2.88 1.78
CA CYS A 309 -5.81 3.87 2.36
C CYS A 309 -5.62 5.15 1.56
N SER A 310 -5.59 5.10 0.24
CA SER A 310 -5.18 6.24 -0.59
C SER A 310 -6.02 6.33 -1.84
N THR A 311 -7.03 7.18 -1.82
CA THR A 311 -7.95 7.36 -2.93
C THR A 311 -7.87 8.76 -3.51
N LYS A 312 -7.70 8.85 -4.83
CA LYS A 312 -7.91 10.08 -5.60
C LYS A 312 -9.25 9.96 -6.31
N ASN A 313 -10.12 10.94 -6.15
CA ASN A 313 -11.54 10.90 -6.52
C ASN A 313 -11.87 10.70 -8.01
N TRP A 314 -10.88 10.63 -8.89
CA TRP A 314 -11.07 10.53 -10.33
C TRP A 314 -10.66 9.17 -10.93
N ARG A 315 -10.34 8.17 -10.09
CA ARG A 315 -10.04 6.80 -10.54
C ARG A 315 -11.22 5.89 -10.27
N ILE A 316 -11.41 4.92 -11.17
CA ILE A 316 -12.49 3.94 -11.07
C ILE A 316 -12.36 3.16 -9.76
N GLY A 317 -13.44 3.11 -8.97
CA GLY A 317 -13.54 2.36 -7.72
C GLY A 317 -12.91 3.02 -6.49
N THR A 318 -12.38 4.26 -6.60
CA THR A 318 -11.75 4.96 -5.46
C THR A 318 -12.73 5.33 -4.35
N GLU A 319 -14.01 5.34 -4.64
CA GLU A 319 -15.11 5.53 -3.68
C GLU A 319 -15.35 4.33 -2.75
N LEU A 320 -14.56 3.26 -2.86
CA LEU A 320 -14.69 2.03 -2.05
C LEU A 320 -14.82 2.31 -0.55
N LYS A 321 -14.05 3.27 -0.03
CA LYS A 321 -14.08 3.65 1.39
C LYS A 321 -15.46 4.13 1.83
N THR A 322 -16.16 4.90 0.98
CA THR A 322 -17.50 5.42 1.26
C THR A 322 -18.60 4.37 1.14
N ARG A 323 -18.27 3.16 0.66
CA ARG A 323 -19.18 2.01 0.63
C ARG A 323 -19.29 1.32 2.00
N VAL A 324 -18.41 1.67 2.94
CA VAL A 324 -18.60 1.30 4.35
C VAL A 324 -19.61 2.26 4.96
N GLN A 325 -20.78 1.74 5.32
CA GLN A 325 -21.92 2.52 5.79
C GLN A 325 -22.55 1.89 7.01
N ALA A 326 -22.87 2.71 8.01
CA ALA A 326 -23.63 2.25 9.17
C ALA A 326 -25.04 1.80 8.75
N PRO A 327 -25.59 0.75 9.37
CA PRO A 327 -26.98 0.39 9.21
C PRO A 327 -27.91 1.54 9.69
N GLU A 328 -29.15 1.53 9.24
CA GLU A 328 -30.14 2.52 9.70
C GLU A 328 -30.27 2.53 11.23
N GLY A 329 -30.32 3.72 11.82
CA GLY A 329 -30.33 3.94 13.28
C GLY A 329 -28.95 3.83 13.96
N TRP A 330 -27.88 3.65 13.17
CA TRP A 330 -26.50 3.61 13.63
C TRP A 330 -25.65 4.73 13.01
N LYS A 331 -24.55 5.07 13.67
CA LYS A 331 -23.52 5.99 13.18
C LYS A 331 -22.15 5.32 13.20
N ILE A 332 -21.31 5.74 12.28
CA ILE A 332 -19.88 5.45 12.29
C ILE A 332 -19.20 6.58 13.07
N VAL A 333 -18.36 6.20 14.02
CA VAL A 333 -17.56 7.13 14.83
C VAL A 333 -16.10 6.71 14.71
N GLY A 334 -15.23 7.65 14.45
CA GLY A 334 -13.81 7.36 14.33
C GLY A 334 -12.94 8.58 14.14
N ALA A 335 -11.64 8.35 14.16
CA ALA A 335 -10.62 9.38 13.97
C ALA A 335 -9.34 8.79 13.39
N ASP A 336 -8.47 9.69 12.95
CA ASP A 336 -7.09 9.44 12.52
C ASP A 336 -6.14 9.92 13.64
N PHE A 337 -5.12 9.15 13.99
CA PHE A 337 -4.08 9.62 14.92
C PHE A 337 -3.27 10.73 14.25
N ASP A 338 -3.27 11.91 14.84
CA ASP A 338 -2.58 13.08 14.29
C ASP A 338 -1.06 12.86 14.22
N GLY A 339 -0.58 12.51 13.03
CA GLY A 339 0.85 12.29 12.78
C GLY A 339 1.50 11.26 13.70
N GLN A 340 0.87 10.11 13.89
CA GLN A 340 1.28 9.06 14.83
C GLN A 340 2.80 8.81 14.83
N GLU A 341 3.40 8.58 13.66
CA GLU A 341 4.83 8.30 13.56
C GLU A 341 5.70 9.49 13.99
N MET A 342 5.27 10.72 13.70
CA MET A 342 5.97 11.94 14.12
C MET A 342 5.88 12.12 15.63
N GLN A 343 4.74 11.80 16.23
CA GLN A 343 4.56 11.84 17.68
C GLN A 343 5.45 10.79 18.38
N VAL A 344 5.48 9.54 17.89
CA VAL A 344 6.37 8.50 18.41
C VAL A 344 7.84 8.94 18.28
N ALA A 345 8.24 9.45 17.12
CA ALA A 345 9.61 9.90 16.88
C ALA A 345 10.00 11.07 17.81
N SER A 346 9.07 11.99 18.08
CA SER A 346 9.31 13.11 19.02
C SER A 346 9.47 12.63 20.46
N ILE A 347 8.68 11.63 20.89
CA ILE A 347 8.81 11.01 22.21
C ILE A 347 10.19 10.33 22.34
N TYR A 348 10.62 9.63 21.30
CA TYR A 348 11.93 8.98 21.28
C TYR A 348 13.09 9.98 21.31
N ALA A 349 12.98 11.11 20.60
CA ALA A 349 13.94 12.19 20.67
C ALA A 349 14.01 12.81 22.07
N ASP A 350 12.85 13.13 22.67
CA ASP A 350 12.76 13.67 24.02
C ASP A 350 13.32 12.70 25.07
N LYS A 351 13.10 11.39 24.88
CA LYS A 351 13.68 10.37 25.76
C LYS A 351 15.20 10.36 25.71
N TRP A 352 15.77 10.49 24.53
CA TRP A 352 17.23 10.52 24.34
C TRP A 352 17.86 11.75 24.96
N GLU A 353 17.28 12.94 24.74
CA GLU A 353 17.89 14.22 25.10
C GLU A 353 17.75 14.58 26.59
N GLY A 354 16.72 14.10 27.30
CA GLY A 354 16.56 14.50 28.70
C GLY A 354 15.38 13.86 29.42
N GLY A 355 14.48 13.17 28.74
CA GLY A 355 13.34 12.48 29.32
C GLY A 355 12.18 13.37 29.72
N HIS A 356 12.10 14.59 29.18
CA HIS A 356 11.00 15.54 29.39
C HIS A 356 10.37 15.92 28.06
N VAL A 357 9.07 16.19 28.07
CA VAL A 357 8.31 16.58 26.88
C VAL A 357 8.85 17.85 26.26
N GLY A 358 9.18 17.80 24.96
CA GLY A 358 9.65 18.94 24.20
C GLY A 358 11.07 19.41 24.54
N CYS A 359 11.86 18.60 25.27
CA CYS A 359 13.24 18.94 25.59
C CYS A 359 14.18 18.78 24.37
N SER A 360 13.81 17.95 23.40
CA SER A 360 14.55 17.85 22.15
C SER A 360 14.11 18.91 21.13
N PRO A 361 15.00 19.32 20.19
CA PRO A 361 14.62 20.24 19.11
C PRO A 361 13.46 19.70 18.27
N PHE A 362 13.44 18.41 18.03
CA PHE A 362 12.36 17.76 17.28
C PHE A 362 11.05 17.69 18.08
N GLY A 363 11.12 17.29 19.36
CA GLY A 363 9.97 17.25 20.26
C GLY A 363 9.31 18.62 20.41
N PHE A 364 10.13 19.67 20.63
CA PHE A 364 9.64 21.03 20.68
C PHE A 364 8.95 21.45 19.37
N ASN A 365 9.56 21.13 18.22
CA ASN A 365 9.01 21.51 16.92
C ASN A 365 7.71 20.77 16.59
N VAL A 366 7.56 19.50 16.98
CA VAL A 366 6.32 18.73 16.81
C VAL A 366 5.19 19.29 17.66
N LEU A 367 5.49 19.75 18.88
CA LEU A 367 4.47 20.23 19.83
C LEU A 367 4.06 21.69 19.59
N SER A 368 5.02 22.56 19.24
CA SER A 368 4.82 24.00 19.11
C SER A 368 4.61 24.46 17.66
N GLY A 369 4.98 23.63 16.68
CA GLY A 369 4.91 23.98 15.26
C GLY A 369 3.49 24.00 14.71
N SER A 370 3.20 25.00 13.86
CA SER A 370 1.92 25.16 13.16
C SER A 370 2.12 25.16 11.65
N LYS A 371 1.24 24.48 10.93
CA LYS A 371 1.23 24.48 9.48
C LYS A 371 0.91 25.86 8.92
N GLU A 372 -0.03 26.57 9.53
CA GLU A 372 -0.46 27.92 9.13
C GLU A 372 0.67 28.92 9.31
N ALA A 373 1.42 28.81 10.40
CA ALA A 373 2.59 29.66 10.68
C ALA A 373 3.84 29.21 9.91
N GLY A 374 3.81 28.06 9.24
CA GLY A 374 4.97 27.49 8.54
C GLY A 374 6.12 27.13 9.48
N THR A 375 5.81 26.69 10.70
CA THR A 375 6.78 26.33 11.76
C THR A 375 6.74 24.85 12.10
N ASP A 376 5.85 24.05 11.48
CA ASP A 376 5.80 22.60 11.66
C ASP A 376 7.07 21.89 11.13
N PRO A 377 7.36 20.65 11.54
CA PRO A 377 8.59 19.94 11.15
C PRO A 377 8.84 19.85 9.64
N HIS A 378 7.76 19.75 8.85
CA HIS A 378 7.87 19.67 7.39
C HIS A 378 8.22 21.04 6.80
N SER A 379 7.62 22.12 7.31
CA SER A 379 7.94 23.48 6.91
C SER A 379 9.36 23.88 7.33
N ALA A 380 9.82 23.44 8.50
CA ALA A 380 11.19 23.66 8.96
C ALA A 380 12.19 22.96 8.01
N LEU A 381 11.95 21.70 7.66
CA LEU A 381 12.78 20.97 6.70
C LEU A 381 12.75 21.63 5.30
N ALA A 382 11.57 22.04 4.83
CA ALA A 382 11.39 22.71 3.55
C ALA A 382 12.26 23.98 3.45
N LYS A 383 12.22 24.83 4.48
CA LYS A 383 13.05 26.04 4.55
C LYS A 383 14.54 25.73 4.62
N ALA A 384 14.93 24.71 5.41
CA ALA A 384 16.33 24.35 5.62
C ALA A 384 16.99 23.77 4.36
N VAL A 385 16.22 23.10 3.50
CA VAL A 385 16.72 22.43 2.29
C VAL A 385 16.43 23.24 1.02
N GLY A 386 15.44 24.13 1.02
CA GLY A 386 15.03 24.91 -0.15
C GLY A 386 14.10 24.15 -1.09
N ILE A 387 13.23 23.29 -0.55
CA ILE A 387 12.20 22.52 -1.27
C ILE A 387 10.81 22.90 -0.79
N ASP A 388 9.76 22.55 -1.53
CA ASP A 388 8.38 22.77 -1.08
C ASP A 388 8.01 21.86 0.11
N ARG A 389 7.00 22.27 0.89
CA ARG A 389 6.57 21.58 2.10
C ARG A 389 6.07 20.14 1.83
N ASP A 390 5.39 19.90 0.70
CA ASP A 390 4.84 18.58 0.40
C ASP A 390 5.96 17.61 0.04
N THR A 391 6.96 18.06 -0.70
CA THR A 391 8.20 17.30 -0.94
C THR A 391 8.97 17.08 0.35
N ALA A 392 9.10 18.10 1.21
CA ALA A 392 9.75 17.97 2.51
C ALA A 392 9.02 16.96 3.42
N LYS A 393 7.68 16.87 3.35
CA LYS A 393 6.89 15.86 4.04
C LYS A 393 7.27 14.45 3.57
N ILE A 394 7.29 14.20 2.27
CA ILE A 394 7.65 12.90 1.69
C ILE A 394 9.09 12.53 2.07
N VAL A 395 10.02 13.44 1.88
CA VAL A 395 11.44 13.24 2.20
C VAL A 395 11.63 13.02 3.69
N GLY A 396 10.94 13.80 4.54
CA GLY A 396 11.02 13.71 5.99
C GLY A 396 10.57 12.34 6.51
N PHE A 397 9.45 11.81 6.03
CA PHE A 397 9.01 10.45 6.36
C PHE A 397 9.93 9.38 5.78
N ALA A 398 10.42 9.56 4.55
CA ALA A 398 11.36 8.63 3.95
C ALA A 398 12.64 8.50 4.80
N ILE A 399 13.19 9.62 5.28
CA ILE A 399 14.36 9.64 6.19
C ILE A 399 14.00 8.95 7.51
N LEU A 400 12.87 9.25 8.11
CA LEU A 400 12.41 8.63 9.36
C LEU A 400 12.32 7.09 9.23
N TYR A 401 11.89 6.60 8.07
CA TYR A 401 11.85 5.17 7.76
C TYR A 401 13.21 4.61 7.30
N GLY A 402 14.27 5.42 7.34
CA GLY A 402 15.63 5.01 7.08
C GLY A 402 16.08 5.09 5.62
N ALA A 403 15.38 5.87 4.78
CA ALA A 403 15.82 6.06 3.39
C ALA A 403 17.21 6.73 3.33
N GLY A 404 18.11 6.12 2.56
CA GLY A 404 19.41 6.69 2.26
C GLY A 404 19.36 7.68 1.10
N SER A 405 20.50 8.34 0.83
CA SER A 405 20.63 9.42 -0.16
C SER A 405 20.07 9.06 -1.55
N ARG A 406 20.29 7.84 -2.07
CA ARG A 406 19.76 7.43 -3.38
C ARG A 406 18.23 7.43 -3.45
N ALA A 407 17.55 6.94 -2.41
CA ALA A 407 16.10 6.93 -2.36
C ALA A 407 15.54 8.36 -2.30
N ILE A 408 16.16 9.23 -1.49
CA ILE A 408 15.77 10.65 -1.38
C ILE A 408 15.97 11.36 -2.72
N GLN A 409 17.09 11.14 -3.41
CA GLN A 409 17.33 11.67 -4.75
C GLN A 409 16.21 11.28 -5.73
N THR A 410 15.72 10.03 -5.66
CA THR A 410 14.60 9.59 -6.51
C THR A 410 13.33 10.39 -6.24
N TYR A 411 12.98 10.65 -4.96
CA TYR A 411 11.81 11.48 -4.62
C TYR A 411 11.96 12.93 -5.07
N ILE A 412 13.14 13.53 -4.88
CA ILE A 412 13.42 14.91 -5.28
C ILE A 412 13.39 15.04 -6.79
N ARG A 413 14.03 14.13 -7.54
CA ARG A 413 14.04 14.14 -9.01
C ARG A 413 12.64 14.01 -9.62
N ARG A 414 11.75 13.22 -9.02
CA ARG A 414 10.36 13.13 -9.45
C ARG A 414 9.62 14.45 -9.38
N LYS A 415 9.89 15.23 -8.34
CA LYS A 415 9.20 16.50 -8.10
C LYS A 415 9.85 17.66 -8.83
N TYR A 416 11.17 17.62 -9.02
CA TYR A 416 11.98 18.66 -9.66
C TYR A 416 12.77 18.03 -10.83
N PRO A 417 12.10 17.67 -11.94
CA PRO A 417 12.75 17.03 -13.09
C PRO A 417 13.76 17.94 -13.80
N GLU A 418 13.59 19.27 -13.66
CA GLU A 418 14.48 20.30 -14.23
C GLU A 418 15.83 20.44 -13.52
N LYS A 419 15.97 19.84 -12.33
CA LYS A 419 17.20 19.94 -11.54
C LYS A 419 18.28 18.98 -12.03
N SER A 420 19.51 19.46 -12.07
CA SER A 420 20.68 18.64 -12.39
C SER A 420 20.94 17.56 -11.35
N GLU A 421 21.63 16.48 -11.72
CA GLU A 421 22.02 15.42 -10.79
C GLU A 421 22.78 15.93 -9.58
N LYS A 422 23.66 16.92 -9.79
CA LYS A 422 24.43 17.54 -8.74
C LYS A 422 23.53 18.25 -7.72
N GLU A 423 22.58 19.06 -8.16
CA GLU A 423 21.62 19.75 -7.30
C GLU A 423 20.73 18.75 -6.55
N VAL A 424 20.23 17.71 -7.21
CA VAL A 424 19.42 16.66 -6.56
C VAL A 424 20.21 15.95 -5.46
N LYS A 425 21.50 15.67 -5.70
CA LYS A 425 22.39 15.06 -4.70
C LYS A 425 22.66 16.01 -3.54
N GLU A 426 22.86 17.30 -3.80
CA GLU A 426 23.05 18.34 -2.78
C GLU A 426 21.80 18.49 -1.90
N PHE A 427 20.60 18.53 -2.49
CA PHE A 427 19.34 18.53 -1.74
C PHE A 427 19.18 17.29 -0.86
N ALA A 428 19.45 16.09 -1.40
CA ALA A 428 19.33 14.85 -0.65
C ALA A 428 20.32 14.79 0.52
N THR A 429 21.56 15.24 0.32
CA THR A 429 22.59 15.30 1.35
C THR A 429 22.20 16.31 2.42
N SER A 430 21.78 17.51 2.02
CA SER A 430 21.31 18.55 2.94
C SER A 430 20.12 18.08 3.77
N ALA A 431 19.13 17.40 3.17
CA ALA A 431 17.98 16.87 3.90
C ALA A 431 18.40 15.85 4.97
N LEU A 432 19.31 14.95 4.65
CA LEU A 432 19.86 13.98 5.60
C LEU A 432 20.59 14.64 6.74
N GLU A 433 21.50 15.57 6.44
CA GLU A 433 22.28 16.28 7.47
C GLU A 433 21.39 17.13 8.37
N LYS A 434 20.40 17.85 7.82
CA LYS A 434 19.48 18.69 8.60
C LYS A 434 18.53 17.87 9.48
N LYS A 435 18.13 16.69 9.04
CA LYS A 435 17.26 15.81 9.85
C LYS A 435 18.07 14.89 10.76
N LYS A 436 18.86 14.02 10.18
CA LYS A 436 19.56 12.95 10.90
C LYS A 436 20.86 13.43 11.57
N GLY A 437 21.48 14.47 11.01
CA GLY A 437 22.78 14.93 11.47
C GLY A 437 23.95 14.18 10.86
N LYS A 438 25.14 14.46 11.39
CA LYS A 438 26.37 13.76 11.03
C LYS A 438 26.68 12.68 12.07
N LEU A 439 27.24 11.58 11.62
CA LEU A 439 27.67 10.50 12.51
C LEU A 439 29.02 10.86 13.15
N VAL A 440 29.04 11.04 14.46
CA VAL A 440 30.22 11.37 15.26
C VAL A 440 30.30 10.35 16.40
N ASN A 441 31.38 9.58 16.48
CA ASN A 441 31.56 8.54 17.51
C ASN A 441 30.34 7.60 17.65
N GLU A 442 29.84 7.11 16.51
CA GLU A 442 28.67 6.22 16.41
C GLU A 442 27.31 6.85 16.77
N LEU A 443 27.25 8.16 17.09
CA LEU A 443 26.02 8.89 17.38
C LEU A 443 25.75 9.96 16.31
N TYR A 444 24.49 10.23 16.05
CA TYR A 444 24.09 11.34 15.18
C TYR A 444 24.03 12.64 15.96
N GLU A 445 24.67 13.68 15.42
CA GLU A 445 24.73 15.01 16.03
C GLU A 445 24.39 16.11 15.02
N GLY A 446 23.81 17.20 15.51
CA GLY A 446 23.56 18.40 14.74
C GLY A 446 22.37 18.38 13.78
N GLY A 447 21.60 17.31 13.74
CA GLY A 447 20.33 17.23 13.03
C GLY A 447 19.13 17.44 13.95
N LEU A 448 18.00 17.87 13.39
CA LEU A 448 16.76 18.10 14.14
C LEU A 448 16.28 16.83 14.85
N ASP A 449 16.39 15.68 14.18
CA ASP A 449 15.90 14.38 14.63
C ASP A 449 17.04 13.49 15.18
N SER A 450 18.26 14.00 15.41
CA SER A 450 19.43 13.19 15.84
C SER A 450 19.11 12.30 17.03
N GLY A 451 18.53 12.85 18.10
CA GLY A 451 18.16 12.11 19.31
C GLY A 451 17.17 10.98 19.02
N CYS A 452 16.21 11.20 18.13
CA CYS A 452 15.28 10.15 17.69
C CYS A 452 16.02 8.98 17.05
N PHE A 453 16.96 9.25 16.10
CA PHE A 453 17.71 8.19 15.43
C PHE A 453 18.63 7.43 16.40
N ASN A 454 19.28 8.13 17.31
CA ASN A 454 20.13 7.52 18.32
C ASN A 454 19.32 6.56 19.20
N TYR A 455 18.15 6.96 19.68
CA TYR A 455 17.31 6.10 20.51
C TYR A 455 16.72 4.92 19.72
N MET A 456 16.31 5.14 18.47
CA MET A 456 15.83 4.05 17.61
C MET A 456 16.93 3.01 17.31
N GLU A 457 18.16 3.47 17.05
CA GLU A 457 19.31 2.58 16.83
C GLU A 457 19.68 1.85 18.14
N GLU A 458 19.60 2.51 19.31
CA GLU A 458 19.74 1.83 20.59
C GLU A 458 18.73 0.69 20.75
N ILE A 459 17.43 0.92 20.54
CA ILE A 459 16.40 -0.11 20.61
C ILE A 459 16.68 -1.24 19.61
N ALA A 460 16.98 -0.89 18.36
CA ALA A 460 17.08 -1.85 17.27
C ALA A 460 18.36 -2.72 17.31
N MET A 461 19.46 -2.22 17.93
CA MET A 461 20.77 -2.84 17.89
C MET A 461 21.26 -3.38 19.24
N ARG A 462 20.61 -3.00 20.36
CA ARG A 462 21.04 -3.31 21.72
C ARG A 462 21.15 -4.79 22.05
N SER A 463 20.37 -5.65 21.38
CA SER A 463 20.32 -7.08 21.68
C SER A 463 20.15 -7.92 20.42
N ASN A 464 20.38 -9.25 20.55
CA ASN A 464 20.06 -10.22 19.50
C ASN A 464 18.54 -10.40 19.26
N GLU A 465 17.71 -10.00 20.22
CA GLU A 465 16.26 -10.01 20.16
C GLU A 465 15.71 -8.66 20.60
N PRO A 466 15.84 -7.62 19.75
CA PRO A 466 15.31 -6.29 20.06
C PRO A 466 13.83 -6.31 20.38
N GLN A 467 13.42 -5.53 21.37
CA GLN A 467 12.03 -5.36 21.78
C GLN A 467 11.70 -3.89 22.04
N LEU A 468 10.45 -3.52 21.79
CA LEU A 468 9.98 -2.15 22.01
C LEU A 468 9.83 -1.85 23.51
N PRO A 469 10.00 -0.59 23.91
CA PRO A 469 9.98 -0.22 25.32
C PRO A 469 8.57 -0.24 25.96
N CYS A 470 7.49 -0.12 25.16
CA CYS A 470 6.14 0.03 25.71
C CYS A 470 5.49 -1.32 26.07
N LEU A 471 5.17 -2.15 25.08
CA LEU A 471 4.54 -3.46 25.30
C LEU A 471 5.51 -4.63 25.17
N GLY A 472 6.79 -4.39 24.88
CA GLY A 472 7.80 -5.42 24.74
C GLY A 472 7.70 -6.20 23.42
N THR A 473 7.00 -5.71 22.43
CA THR A 473 6.88 -6.37 21.12
C THR A 473 8.26 -6.65 20.54
N LYS A 474 8.56 -7.92 20.26
CA LYS A 474 9.85 -8.32 19.72
C LYS A 474 9.92 -8.12 18.21
N ILE A 475 11.13 -7.82 17.73
CA ILE A 475 11.43 -7.73 16.29
C ILE A 475 11.04 -9.02 15.57
N SER A 476 10.62 -8.91 14.31
CA SER A 476 10.31 -10.09 13.51
C SER A 476 11.54 -10.99 13.31
N THR A 477 11.32 -12.30 13.24
CA THR A 477 12.42 -13.26 13.03
C THR A 477 13.22 -12.96 11.76
N ALA A 478 12.58 -12.41 10.73
CA ALA A 478 13.21 -12.02 9.46
C ALA A 478 14.19 -10.84 9.57
N LEU A 479 14.08 -10.02 10.63
CA LEU A 479 14.95 -8.86 10.88
C LEU A 479 15.90 -9.08 12.06
N ARG A 480 15.88 -10.25 12.73
CA ARG A 480 16.80 -10.53 13.84
C ARG A 480 18.25 -10.56 13.37
N PRO A 481 19.22 -10.09 14.15
CA PRO A 481 20.63 -10.14 13.83
C PRO A 481 21.10 -11.53 13.37
N LYS A 482 20.60 -12.60 14.00
CA LYS A 482 20.91 -13.99 13.62
C LYS A 482 20.45 -14.36 12.19
N ALA A 483 19.41 -13.69 11.65
CA ALA A 483 18.88 -14.00 10.32
C ALA A 483 19.55 -13.17 9.23
N VAL A 484 19.93 -11.92 9.52
CA VAL A 484 20.37 -10.94 8.52
C VAL A 484 21.77 -10.36 8.78
N GLY A 485 22.45 -10.79 9.85
CA GLY A 485 23.76 -10.24 10.23
C GLY A 485 23.70 -8.72 10.41
N ASP A 486 24.63 -8.02 9.78
CA ASP A 486 24.69 -6.54 9.75
C ASP A 486 23.85 -5.90 8.65
N ASP A 487 23.24 -6.71 7.79
CA ASP A 487 22.36 -6.22 6.75
C ASP A 487 21.02 -5.73 7.34
N PHE A 488 20.26 -4.98 6.54
CA PHE A 488 18.91 -4.46 6.90
C PHE A 488 18.86 -3.60 8.18
N LYS A 489 19.95 -2.93 8.57
CA LYS A 489 19.95 -1.96 9.70
C LYS A 489 18.81 -0.95 9.55
N THR A 490 18.61 -0.39 8.37
CA THR A 490 17.50 0.50 8.02
C THR A 490 16.14 -0.11 8.32
N GLY A 491 15.94 -1.39 7.96
CA GLY A 491 14.68 -2.11 8.23
C GLY A 491 14.42 -2.31 9.73
N ARG A 492 15.48 -2.51 10.52
CA ARG A 492 15.38 -2.62 11.98
C ARG A 492 15.00 -1.29 12.63
N VAL A 493 15.62 -0.19 12.18
CA VAL A 493 15.27 1.15 12.64
C VAL A 493 13.83 1.51 12.27
N ASN A 494 13.42 1.23 11.03
CA ASN A 494 12.02 1.42 10.61
C ASN A 494 11.03 0.60 11.45
N TRP A 495 11.43 -0.63 11.84
CA TRP A 495 10.61 -1.47 12.70
C TRP A 495 10.26 -0.76 14.03
N THR A 496 11.17 -0.02 14.64
CA THR A 496 10.91 0.66 15.93
C THR A 496 9.73 1.61 15.86
N ILE A 497 9.65 2.44 14.81
CA ILE A 497 8.55 3.40 14.63
C ILE A 497 7.25 2.71 14.23
N GLN A 498 7.30 1.84 13.22
CA GLN A 498 6.08 1.23 12.69
C GLN A 498 5.46 0.23 13.68
N SER A 499 6.27 -0.53 14.40
CA SER A 499 5.78 -1.46 15.40
C SER A 499 5.24 -0.73 16.64
N SER A 500 5.80 0.42 17.01
CA SER A 500 5.22 1.28 18.06
C SER A 500 3.83 1.77 17.69
N GLY A 501 3.59 2.08 16.41
CA GLY A 501 2.23 2.37 15.93
C GLY A 501 1.27 1.19 16.10
N ALA A 502 1.73 -0.04 15.95
CA ALA A 502 0.92 -1.24 16.21
C ALA A 502 0.64 -1.44 17.73
N GLU A 503 1.62 -1.15 18.60
CA GLU A 503 1.41 -1.15 20.05
C GLU A 503 0.38 -0.09 20.47
N ILE A 504 0.48 1.13 19.94
CA ILE A 504 -0.47 2.23 20.16
C ILE A 504 -1.89 1.80 19.77
N LEU A 505 -2.06 1.18 18.61
CA LEU A 505 -3.36 0.65 18.19
C LEU A 505 -3.88 -0.41 19.16
N SER A 506 -3.03 -1.33 19.65
CA SER A 506 -3.41 -2.36 20.62
C SER A 506 -3.82 -1.77 21.96
N ILE A 507 -3.10 -0.75 22.44
CA ILE A 507 -3.44 -0.04 23.68
C ILE A 507 -4.79 0.65 23.51
N PHE A 508 -5.00 1.36 22.40
CA PHE A 508 -6.24 2.05 22.13
C PHE A 508 -7.43 1.09 22.10
N LEU A 509 -7.33 -0.01 21.34
CA LEU A 509 -8.40 -0.99 21.22
C LEU A 509 -8.73 -1.67 22.55
N THR A 510 -7.71 -1.96 23.36
CA THR A 510 -7.91 -2.51 24.69
C THR A 510 -8.61 -1.51 25.61
N THR A 511 -8.19 -0.26 25.59
CA THR A 511 -8.75 0.80 26.43
C THR A 511 -10.19 1.15 26.05
N ILE A 512 -10.45 1.33 24.74
CA ILE A 512 -11.81 1.65 24.29
C ILE A 512 -12.77 0.50 24.54
N HIS A 513 -12.33 -0.75 24.41
CA HIS A 513 -13.15 -1.91 24.76
C HIS A 513 -13.50 -1.92 26.23
N TRP A 514 -12.53 -1.67 27.12
CA TRP A 514 -12.79 -1.51 28.55
C TRP A 514 -13.83 -0.42 28.84
N LEU A 515 -13.72 0.76 28.19
CA LEU A 515 -14.70 1.84 28.35
C LEU A 515 -16.09 1.45 27.82
N ILE A 516 -16.17 0.72 26.71
CA ILE A 516 -17.42 0.18 26.16
C ILE A 516 -18.14 -0.71 27.19
N GLU A 517 -17.41 -1.63 27.80
CA GLU A 517 -17.97 -2.56 28.80
C GLU A 517 -18.35 -1.84 30.10
N GLU A 518 -17.46 -0.99 30.63
CA GLU A 518 -17.67 -0.25 31.88
C GLU A 518 -18.89 0.67 31.81
N TYR A 519 -19.00 1.44 30.73
CA TYR A 519 -20.10 2.41 30.54
C TYR A 519 -21.27 1.83 29.75
N LYS A 520 -21.25 0.55 29.42
CA LYS A 520 -22.31 -0.16 28.66
C LYS A 520 -22.71 0.56 27.38
N ILE A 521 -21.72 1.05 26.64
CA ILE A 521 -21.93 1.71 25.34
C ILE A 521 -22.01 0.63 24.27
N PRO A 522 -23.12 0.48 23.54
CA PRO A 522 -23.25 -0.55 22.52
C PRO A 522 -22.50 -0.17 21.24
N ALA A 523 -21.18 -0.09 21.32
CA ALA A 523 -20.32 0.21 20.19
C ALA A 523 -19.57 -1.04 19.71
N ARG A 524 -19.25 -1.08 18.40
CA ARG A 524 -18.57 -2.20 17.79
C ARG A 524 -17.46 -1.73 16.85
N PHE A 525 -16.30 -2.37 16.92
CA PHE A 525 -15.19 -2.13 16.03
C PHE A 525 -15.54 -2.54 14.59
N ILE A 526 -15.27 -1.65 13.63
CA ILE A 526 -15.47 -1.87 12.20
C ILE A 526 -14.16 -2.24 11.54
N LEU A 527 -13.20 -1.32 11.56
CA LEU A 527 -11.90 -1.50 10.91
C LEU A 527 -10.87 -0.47 11.40
N SER A 528 -9.60 -0.78 11.15
CA SER A 528 -8.52 0.19 11.22
C SER A 528 -7.77 0.27 9.89
N ILE A 529 -7.39 1.47 9.49
CA ILE A 529 -6.58 1.70 8.30
C ILE A 529 -5.32 2.45 8.77
N HIS A 530 -4.23 1.71 9.03
CA HIS A 530 -3.00 2.23 9.64
C HIS A 530 -3.25 2.91 10.99
N ASP A 531 -3.39 4.22 11.00
CA ASP A 531 -3.63 5.12 12.12
C ASP A 531 -5.09 5.63 12.19
N GLU A 532 -5.94 5.28 11.22
CA GLU A 532 -7.38 5.52 11.27
C GLU A 532 -8.10 4.38 12.00
N ILE A 533 -9.03 4.70 12.92
CA ILE A 533 -9.80 3.71 13.67
C ILE A 533 -11.29 4.06 13.59
N TRP A 534 -12.11 3.06 13.27
CA TRP A 534 -13.53 3.25 13.04
C TRP A 534 -14.37 2.23 13.80
N PHE A 535 -15.42 2.74 14.44
CA PHE A 535 -16.44 1.98 15.16
C PHE A 535 -17.82 2.34 14.64
N MET A 536 -18.82 1.51 14.95
CA MET A 536 -20.24 1.86 14.79
C MET A 536 -20.95 1.75 16.14
N THR A 537 -21.93 2.62 16.36
CA THR A 537 -22.78 2.65 17.57
C THR A 537 -24.17 3.13 17.20
N PRO A 538 -25.24 2.77 17.93
CA PRO A 538 -26.55 3.36 17.74
C PRO A 538 -26.48 4.88 17.87
N GLU A 539 -27.21 5.58 17.01
CA GLU A 539 -27.15 7.05 16.88
C GLU A 539 -27.27 7.80 18.23
N LYS A 540 -28.14 7.33 19.10
CA LYS A 540 -28.34 7.94 20.45
C LYS A 540 -27.11 7.86 21.37
N TYR A 541 -26.14 6.99 21.05
CA TYR A 541 -24.90 6.84 21.83
C TYR A 541 -23.67 7.44 21.14
N ALA A 542 -23.83 8.03 19.94
CA ALA A 542 -22.69 8.45 19.11
C ALA A 542 -21.83 9.51 19.80
N GLU A 543 -22.43 10.51 20.44
CA GLU A 543 -21.70 11.56 21.16
C GLU A 543 -21.01 11.00 22.42
N GLN A 544 -21.73 10.17 23.20
CA GLN A 544 -21.15 9.51 24.38
C GLN A 544 -19.96 8.65 23.97
N PHE A 545 -20.08 7.91 22.86
CA PHE A 545 -18.98 7.09 22.36
C PHE A 545 -17.81 7.95 21.87
N ALA A 546 -18.07 9.10 21.21
CA ALA A 546 -17.01 10.02 20.81
C ALA A 546 -16.21 10.56 22.00
N VAL A 547 -16.86 10.81 23.14
CA VAL A 547 -16.17 11.17 24.39
C VAL A 547 -15.30 10.00 24.90
N ALA A 548 -15.86 8.78 24.94
CA ALA A 548 -15.09 7.59 25.31
C ALA A 548 -13.89 7.36 24.38
N PHE A 549 -14.05 7.66 23.10
CA PHE A 549 -13.00 7.58 22.08
C PHE A 549 -11.84 8.54 22.38
N GLN A 550 -12.14 9.79 22.77
CA GLN A 550 -11.15 10.76 23.21
C GLN A 550 -10.44 10.33 24.51
N ILE A 551 -11.19 9.81 25.47
CA ILE A 551 -10.61 9.29 26.72
C ILE A 551 -9.66 8.12 26.43
N ALA A 552 -10.04 7.20 25.54
CA ALA A 552 -9.17 6.09 25.14
C ALA A 552 -7.87 6.59 24.51
N HIS A 553 -7.93 7.66 23.70
CA HIS A 553 -6.76 8.27 23.10
C HIS A 553 -5.81 8.86 24.17
N MET A 554 -6.35 9.57 25.14
CA MET A 554 -5.58 10.10 26.26
C MET A 554 -4.87 8.98 27.04
N TYR A 555 -5.58 7.91 27.40
CA TYR A 555 -4.98 6.74 28.07
C TYR A 555 -3.88 6.09 27.22
N THR A 556 -4.11 6.00 25.92
CA THR A 556 -3.15 5.39 24.99
C THR A 556 -1.82 6.13 25.01
N TRP A 557 -1.83 7.44 24.83
CA TRP A 557 -0.61 8.23 24.83
C TRP A 557 0.02 8.35 26.22
N SER A 558 -0.81 8.42 27.28
CA SER A 558 -0.32 8.42 28.66
C SER A 558 0.47 7.14 28.97
N LEU A 559 -0.10 5.97 28.63
CA LEU A 559 0.58 4.69 28.82
C LEU A 559 1.85 4.59 27.97
N PHE A 560 1.77 4.95 26.69
CA PHE A 560 2.91 4.86 25.79
C PHE A 560 4.09 5.74 26.25
N GLN A 561 3.83 7.01 26.56
CA GLN A 561 4.87 7.93 27.02
C GLN A 561 5.47 7.52 28.36
N SER A 562 4.63 7.13 29.31
CA SER A 562 5.08 6.66 30.62
C SER A 562 5.97 5.43 30.51
N ALA A 563 5.59 4.47 29.64
CA ALA A 563 6.39 3.26 29.39
C ALA A 563 7.74 3.56 28.74
N VAL A 564 7.82 4.59 27.89
CA VAL A 564 9.09 5.09 27.33
C VAL A 564 9.92 5.87 28.38
N GLY A 565 9.29 6.29 29.48
CA GLY A 565 9.92 7.01 30.58
C GLY A 565 9.77 8.54 30.49
N ILE A 566 8.67 9.02 29.90
CA ILE A 566 8.27 10.43 29.87
C ILE A 566 6.87 10.52 30.50
N PRO A 567 6.76 11.03 31.76
CA PRO A 567 5.48 11.02 32.48
C PRO A 567 4.52 12.14 32.06
N GLU A 568 5.00 13.21 31.43
CA GLU A 568 4.17 14.35 31.03
C GLU A 568 3.37 14.02 29.77
N LEU A 569 2.09 14.43 29.71
CA LEU A 569 1.22 14.30 28.56
C LEU A 569 0.68 15.67 28.11
N PRO A 570 1.20 16.23 27.00
CA PRO A 570 0.70 17.49 26.46
C PRO A 570 -0.74 17.35 25.96
N LEU A 571 -1.57 18.37 26.17
CA LEU A 571 -2.99 18.36 25.73
C LEU A 571 -3.13 18.14 24.22
N SER A 572 -2.23 18.68 23.41
CA SER A 572 -2.21 18.51 21.96
C SER A 572 -1.98 17.06 21.51
N ARG A 573 -1.39 16.23 22.37
CA ARG A 573 -1.18 14.80 22.14
C ARG A 573 -2.25 13.95 22.79
N ALA A 574 -2.87 14.45 23.88
CA ALA A 574 -3.85 13.70 24.65
C ALA A 574 -5.14 13.40 23.88
N TYR A 575 -5.53 14.26 22.96
CA TYR A 575 -6.81 14.18 22.26
C TYR A 575 -6.64 14.20 20.75
N PHE A 576 -7.53 13.51 20.04
CA PHE A 576 -7.65 13.67 18.60
C PHE A 576 -8.05 15.11 18.26
N SER A 577 -7.51 15.65 17.18
CA SER A 577 -7.89 16.97 16.67
C SER A 577 -9.35 17.00 16.20
N SER A 578 -9.85 15.86 15.69
CA SER A 578 -11.23 15.70 15.31
C SER A 578 -11.69 14.25 15.43
N VAL A 579 -12.90 14.04 15.94
CA VAL A 579 -13.62 12.76 15.90
C VAL A 579 -14.81 12.94 14.96
N ALA A 580 -14.87 12.12 13.90
CA ALA A 580 -15.96 12.15 12.95
C ALA A 580 -17.14 11.29 13.45
N ILE A 581 -18.36 11.81 13.31
CA ILE A 581 -19.61 11.08 13.50
C ILE A 581 -20.38 11.18 12.17
N ASP A 582 -20.53 10.08 11.45
CA ASP A 582 -21.16 10.08 10.13
C ASP A 582 -21.91 8.76 9.88
N ASN A 583 -22.63 8.68 8.78
CA ASN A 583 -23.25 7.44 8.31
C ASN A 583 -22.27 6.58 7.51
N ARG A 584 -21.18 7.16 6.99
CA ARG A 584 -20.18 6.50 6.13
C ARG A 584 -18.77 6.88 6.55
N ILE A 585 -17.80 6.05 6.19
CA ILE A 585 -16.40 6.41 6.39
C ILE A 585 -15.99 7.42 5.32
N ARG A 586 -15.65 8.63 5.76
CA ARG A 586 -15.13 9.72 4.93
C ARG A 586 -14.00 10.46 5.64
N LYS A 587 -12.94 10.79 4.91
CA LYS A 587 -11.83 11.59 5.45
C LYS A 587 -12.15 13.10 5.39
N SER A 588 -13.09 13.49 4.54
CA SER A 588 -13.54 14.87 4.35
C SER A 588 -15.01 14.87 3.92
N PRO A 589 -15.82 15.87 4.37
CA PRO A 589 -17.19 16.04 3.88
C PRO A 589 -17.30 16.23 2.36
N LYS A 590 -16.20 16.60 1.71
CA LYS A 590 -16.10 16.75 0.24
C LYS A 590 -15.78 15.45 -0.50
N GLU A 591 -15.46 14.36 0.19
CA GLU A 591 -15.32 13.05 -0.44
C GLU A 591 -16.69 12.61 -0.94
N CYS A 592 -16.78 12.42 -2.26
CA CYS A 592 -18.06 12.16 -2.94
C CYS A 592 -18.79 10.93 -2.41
N THR A 593 -20.02 11.11 -2.30
CA THR A 593 -21.03 10.07 -2.07
C THR A 593 -21.29 9.27 -3.33
#